data_e201d4e12c6789d9b3327db921dbe9ec
#
_entry.id   e201d4e12c6789d9b3327db921dbe9ec
#
_cell.length_a   1.000
_cell.length_b   1.000
_cell.length_c   1.000
_cell.angle_alpha   90.00
_cell.angle_beta   90.00
_cell.angle_gamma   90.00
#
_symmetry.space_group_name_H-M   'P 1'
#
loop_
_entity.id
_entity.type
_entity.pdbx_description
1 polymer ?
#
loop_
_entity_poly.entity_id
_entity_poly.type
_entity_poly.pdbx_seq_one_letter_code
_entity_poly.pdbx_strand_id
1 'polypeptide(L)'
;MMELSLTNVPLYGQITVYAKFAEDLHLPEDAEFYLVYNGSSHRHVMFAERLSANSLCSILPGHNCPESLTVAVCMHTEGYSPVIVACTTVDYVMDKACSISHFLKSSRDTLTPCSHEAILDQFDVNLKDLQLLDRNMMLCLAHEDVTTSWNLLGSLSEK
;
A
#
# COMPACT_ATOMS: atom_id res chain seq x y z
N MET A 1 2.64 22.44 7.35
CA MET A 1 3.07 21.61 6.21
C MET A 1 3.38 20.22 6.73
N MET A 2 3.01 19.19 6.00
CA MET A 2 3.30 17.79 6.33
C MET A 2 4.09 17.16 5.18
N GLU A 3 5.11 16.41 5.51
CA GLU A 3 5.93 15.64 4.58
C GLU A 3 5.81 14.15 4.91
N LEU A 4 5.62 13.33 3.87
CA LEU A 4 5.70 11.88 3.99
C LEU A 4 7.10 11.40 3.63
N SER A 5 7.57 10.35 4.31
CA SER A 5 8.87 9.72 4.02
C SER A 5 8.95 9.11 2.61
N LEU A 6 7.82 8.80 2.01
CA LEU A 6 7.68 8.24 0.67
C LEU A 6 6.58 8.97 -0.08
N THR A 7 6.85 9.37 -1.30
CA THR A 7 5.88 10.04 -2.19
C THR A 7 5.44 9.15 -3.36
N ASN A 8 6.28 8.19 -3.75
CA ASN A 8 5.98 7.16 -4.75
C ASN A 8 6.04 5.79 -4.08
N VAL A 9 4.97 5.05 -4.14
CA VAL A 9 4.81 3.79 -3.40
C VAL A 9 4.24 2.70 -4.29
N PRO A 10 4.62 1.42 -4.07
CA PRO A 10 4.05 0.31 -4.83
C PRO A 10 2.60 0.06 -4.41
N LEU A 11 1.80 -0.54 -5.31
CA LEU A 11 0.38 -0.82 -5.07
C LEU A 11 0.14 -1.68 -3.83
N TYR A 12 0.97 -2.68 -3.60
CA TYR A 12 0.78 -3.68 -2.54
C TYR A 12 2.05 -3.91 -1.69
N GLY A 13 2.73 -2.86 -1.32
CA GLY A 13 3.84 -2.97 -0.37
C GLY A 13 3.34 -2.69 1.05
N GLN A 14 3.54 -3.59 1.99
CA GLN A 14 3.36 -3.30 3.42
C GLN A 14 4.55 -2.50 3.93
N ILE A 15 4.55 -1.21 3.63
CA ILE A 15 5.67 -0.30 3.92
C ILE A 15 5.27 0.63 5.05
N THR A 16 6.16 0.80 6.02
CA THR A 16 5.99 1.83 7.05
C THR A 16 6.24 3.19 6.44
N VAL A 17 5.30 4.09 6.61
CA VAL A 17 5.41 5.49 6.20
C VAL A 17 5.49 6.39 7.43
N TYR A 18 6.33 7.40 7.36
CA TYR A 18 6.48 8.41 8.40
C TYR A 18 5.92 9.74 7.90
N ALA A 19 5.05 10.34 8.71
CA ALA A 19 4.55 11.70 8.48
C ALA A 19 5.25 12.64 9.44
N LYS A 20 5.96 13.62 8.89
CA LYS A 20 6.68 14.65 9.65
C LYS A 20 6.01 15.99 9.46
N PHE A 21 5.79 16.69 10.55
CA PHE A 21 5.19 18.02 10.58
C PHE A 21 6.26 19.08 10.83
N ALA A 22 5.93 20.33 10.51
CA ALA A 22 6.77 21.45 10.84
C ALA A 22 7.01 21.57 12.37
N GLU A 23 8.13 22.08 12.77
CA GLU A 23 8.55 22.13 14.18
C GLU A 23 7.64 22.95 15.10
N ASP A 24 6.87 23.87 14.52
CA ASP A 24 5.86 24.68 15.21
C ASP A 24 4.55 23.94 15.51
N LEU A 25 4.34 22.79 14.89
CA LEU A 25 3.15 21.96 15.12
C LEU A 25 3.47 20.90 16.20
N HIS A 26 2.76 20.95 17.30
CA HIS A 26 2.87 19.97 18.37
C HIS A 26 1.63 19.09 18.42
N LEU A 27 1.85 17.80 18.15
CA LEU A 27 0.80 16.78 18.25
C LEU A 27 0.56 16.45 19.74
N PRO A 28 -0.69 16.49 20.23
CA PRO A 28 -1.00 16.14 21.62
C PRO A 28 -0.72 14.65 21.91
N GLU A 29 -0.43 14.31 23.15
CA GLU A 29 -0.13 12.95 23.57
C GLU A 29 -1.36 12.11 23.83
N ASP A 30 -2.47 12.76 24.16
CA ASP A 30 -3.75 12.16 24.50
C ASP A 30 -4.73 12.01 23.31
N ALA A 31 -4.24 12.26 22.10
CA ALA A 31 -5.02 12.13 20.88
C ALA A 31 -4.66 10.85 20.09
N GLU A 32 -5.64 10.33 19.40
CA GLU A 32 -5.49 9.27 18.40
C GLU A 32 -5.32 9.89 17.01
N PHE A 33 -4.46 9.26 16.20
CA PHE A 33 -4.17 9.74 14.84
C PHE A 33 -4.48 8.67 13.81
N TYR A 34 -5.01 9.13 12.67
CA TYR A 34 -5.33 8.30 11.52
C TYR A 34 -4.86 8.98 10.25
N LEU A 35 -4.28 8.20 9.35
CA LEU A 35 -4.01 8.63 7.98
C LEU A 35 -5.16 8.15 7.10
N VAL A 36 -5.83 9.08 6.43
CA VAL A 36 -6.93 8.81 5.51
C VAL A 36 -6.45 9.04 4.10
N TYR A 37 -6.41 7.98 3.31
CA TYR A 37 -6.00 7.98 1.92
C TYR A 37 -7.25 8.01 1.05
N ASN A 38 -7.44 9.07 0.28
CA ASN A 38 -8.60 9.24 -0.60
C ASN A 38 -8.17 9.07 -2.06
N GLY A 39 -8.57 7.97 -2.66
CA GLY A 39 -8.44 7.70 -4.09
C GLY A 39 -9.74 7.98 -4.86
N SER A 40 -9.73 7.68 -6.16
CA SER A 40 -10.88 7.90 -7.04
C SER A 40 -12.08 7.01 -6.71
N SER A 41 -11.85 5.78 -6.29
CA SER A 41 -12.88 4.79 -6.00
C SER A 41 -12.84 4.21 -4.58
N HIS A 42 -11.69 4.30 -3.91
CA HIS A 42 -11.48 3.71 -2.59
C HIS A 42 -10.91 4.73 -1.60
N ARG A 43 -11.32 4.58 -0.37
CA ARG A 43 -10.79 5.30 0.78
C ARG A 43 -10.22 4.30 1.77
N HIS A 44 -9.00 4.55 2.23
CA HIS A 44 -8.35 3.74 3.26
C HIS A 44 -8.14 4.60 4.51
N VAL A 45 -8.38 4.00 5.68
CA VAL A 45 -8.15 4.63 6.98
C VAL A 45 -7.17 3.76 7.75
N MET A 46 -6.01 4.31 8.07
CA MET A 46 -4.94 3.61 8.75
C MET A 46 -4.64 4.30 10.08
N PHE A 47 -4.53 3.51 11.14
CA PHE A 47 -4.06 4.02 12.42
C PHE A 47 -2.63 4.52 12.31
N ALA A 48 -2.32 5.62 12.97
CA ALA A 48 -0.99 6.20 13.02
C ALA A 48 -0.53 6.33 14.48
N GLU A 49 0.65 5.80 14.75
CA GLU A 49 1.29 5.90 16.05
C GLU A 49 2.08 7.20 16.14
N ARG A 50 1.92 7.92 17.26
CA ARG A 50 2.70 9.11 17.53
C ARG A 50 4.11 8.71 18.00
N LEU A 51 5.12 9.11 17.22
CA LEU A 51 6.53 8.85 17.56
C LEU A 51 7.16 10.00 18.35
N SER A 52 6.76 11.23 18.05
CA SER A 52 7.26 12.44 18.70
C SER A 52 6.23 13.57 18.65
N ALA A 53 6.58 14.72 19.18
CA ALA A 53 5.72 15.89 19.15
C ALA A 53 5.31 16.33 17.73
N ASN A 54 6.08 15.96 16.71
CA ASN A 54 5.87 16.38 15.32
C ASN A 54 6.03 15.26 14.30
N SER A 55 5.91 13.99 14.72
CA SER A 55 5.99 12.85 13.79
C SER A 55 5.06 11.71 14.16
N LEU A 56 4.49 11.10 13.12
CA LEU A 56 3.66 9.90 13.17
C LEU A 56 4.26 8.81 12.31
N CYS A 57 3.98 7.54 12.63
CA CYS A 57 4.24 6.43 11.73
C CYS A 57 2.96 5.61 11.51
N SER A 58 2.83 5.04 10.32
CA SER A 58 1.72 4.18 9.95
C SER A 58 2.16 3.18 8.89
N ILE A 59 1.34 2.16 8.68
CA ILE A 59 1.53 1.23 7.58
C ILE A 59 0.76 1.75 6.37
N LEU A 60 1.41 1.75 5.21
CA LEU A 60 0.80 2.14 3.96
C LEU A 60 -0.26 1.10 3.55
N PRO A 61 -1.51 1.50 3.24
CA PRO A 61 -2.51 0.56 2.74
C PRO A 61 -2.17 0.08 1.33
N GLY A 62 -2.57 -1.15 0.99
CA GLY A 62 -2.59 -1.60 -0.40
C GLY A 62 -3.64 -0.83 -1.20
N HIS A 63 -3.34 -0.56 -2.48
CA HIS A 63 -4.25 0.12 -3.41
C HIS A 63 -4.30 -0.61 -4.75
N ASN A 64 -5.45 -0.63 -5.39
CA ASN A 64 -5.73 -1.52 -6.53
C ASN A 64 -5.36 -0.96 -7.91
N CYS A 65 -5.01 0.30 -8.00
CA CYS A 65 -4.65 0.94 -9.27
C CYS A 65 -3.60 2.04 -9.07
N PRO A 66 -2.80 2.33 -10.11
CA PRO A 66 -1.89 3.47 -10.09
C PRO A 66 -2.69 4.78 -10.14
N GLU A 67 -2.59 5.57 -9.10
CA GLU A 67 -3.17 6.91 -9.03
C GLU A 67 -2.53 7.73 -7.90
N SER A 68 -2.78 9.03 -7.92
CA SER A 68 -2.37 9.94 -6.84
C SER A 68 -3.50 10.05 -5.81
N LEU A 69 -3.20 9.71 -4.56
CA LEU A 69 -4.13 9.80 -3.45
C LEU A 69 -3.86 11.02 -2.60
N THR A 70 -4.92 11.68 -2.16
CA THR A 70 -4.80 12.68 -1.09
C THR A 70 -4.72 11.99 0.26
N VAL A 71 -3.71 12.33 1.04
CA VAL A 71 -3.49 11.81 2.39
C VAL A 71 -3.81 12.90 3.40
N ALA A 72 -4.82 12.69 4.22
CA ALA A 72 -5.19 13.58 5.30
C ALA A 72 -4.84 12.94 6.65
N VAL A 73 -4.23 13.72 7.53
CA VAL A 73 -4.05 13.32 8.93
C VAL A 73 -5.24 13.79 9.72
N CYS A 74 -5.97 12.85 10.29
CA CYS A 74 -7.08 13.08 11.18
C CYS A 74 -6.64 12.84 12.63
N MET A 75 -6.98 13.77 13.50
CA MET A 75 -6.75 13.69 14.93
C MET A 75 -8.09 13.59 15.65
N HIS A 76 -8.20 12.65 16.56
CA HIS A 76 -9.36 12.45 17.42
C HIS A 76 -8.95 12.53 18.89
N THR A 77 -9.61 13.38 19.64
CA THR A 77 -9.49 13.47 21.09
C THR A 77 -10.83 13.13 21.71
N GLU A 78 -10.83 12.37 22.80
CA GLU A 78 -12.05 11.95 23.49
C GLU A 78 -12.94 13.15 23.84
N GLY A 79 -14.21 13.05 23.48
CA GLY A 79 -15.20 14.11 23.71
C GLY A 79 -15.22 15.23 22.65
N TYR A 80 -14.38 15.17 21.64
CA TYR A 80 -14.32 16.15 20.54
C TYR A 80 -14.53 15.49 19.18
N SER A 81 -15.05 16.26 18.23
CA SER A 81 -15.15 15.79 16.83
C SER A 81 -13.77 15.66 16.21
N PRO A 82 -13.52 14.64 15.35
CA PRO A 82 -12.26 14.51 14.63
C PRO A 82 -11.95 15.75 13.77
N VAL A 83 -10.69 16.14 13.73
CA VAL A 83 -10.22 17.29 12.96
C VAL A 83 -9.11 16.87 11.99
N ILE A 84 -9.09 17.51 10.81
CA ILE A 84 -7.97 17.34 9.86
C ILE A 84 -6.85 18.28 10.28
N VAL A 85 -5.67 17.70 10.56
CA VAL A 85 -4.47 18.45 10.99
C VAL A 85 -3.66 18.92 9.79
N ALA A 86 -3.50 18.07 8.80
CA ALA A 86 -2.72 18.35 7.60
C ALA A 86 -3.13 17.43 6.44
N CYS A 87 -2.78 17.84 5.22
CA CYS A 87 -2.97 17.05 4.00
C CYS A 87 -1.71 17.10 3.14
N THR A 88 -1.49 16.02 2.38
CA THR A 88 -0.48 15.90 1.34
C THR A 88 -0.94 14.90 0.28
N THR A 89 -0.10 14.51 -0.65
CA THR A 89 -0.38 13.50 -1.67
C THR A 89 0.65 12.39 -1.66
N VAL A 90 0.24 11.20 -2.10
CA VAL A 90 1.11 10.05 -2.36
C VAL A 90 0.71 9.43 -3.70
N ASP A 91 1.71 9.06 -4.50
CA ASP A 91 1.50 8.44 -5.80
C ASP A 91 1.69 6.93 -5.71
N TYR A 92 0.62 6.19 -5.96
CA TYR A 92 0.70 4.75 -6.09
C TYR A 92 1.11 4.40 -7.52
N VAL A 93 2.19 3.65 -7.65
CA VAL A 93 2.78 3.27 -8.93
C VAL A 93 2.88 1.76 -9.06
N MET A 94 2.77 1.28 -10.30
CA MET A 94 2.99 -0.13 -10.60
C MET A 94 4.48 -0.43 -10.53
N ASP A 95 4.89 -1.24 -9.56
CA ASP A 95 6.27 -1.70 -9.43
C ASP A 95 6.57 -2.92 -10.32
N LYS A 96 7.84 -3.37 -10.36
CA LYS A 96 8.25 -4.55 -11.13
C LYS A 96 7.52 -5.81 -10.69
N ALA A 97 7.31 -5.99 -9.39
CA ALA A 97 6.62 -7.17 -8.84
C ALA A 97 5.16 -7.25 -9.33
N CYS A 98 4.45 -6.14 -9.31
CA CYS A 98 3.08 -6.06 -9.80
C CYS A 98 3.01 -6.29 -11.32
N SER A 99 3.94 -5.70 -12.09
CA SER A 99 4.04 -5.88 -13.54
C SER A 99 4.31 -7.33 -13.93
N ILE A 100 5.24 -8.01 -13.24
CA ILE A 100 5.55 -9.43 -13.47
C ILE A 100 4.36 -10.31 -13.10
N SER A 101 3.73 -10.07 -11.95
CA SER A 101 2.56 -10.82 -11.50
C SER A 101 1.41 -10.71 -12.49
N HIS A 102 1.17 -9.52 -13.01
CA HIS A 102 0.14 -9.28 -14.03
C HIS A 102 0.47 -9.97 -15.36
N PHE A 103 1.73 -9.92 -15.79
CA PHE A 103 2.21 -10.64 -16.97
C PHE A 103 2.01 -12.15 -16.84
N LEU A 104 2.42 -12.75 -15.72
CA LEU A 104 2.28 -14.18 -15.47
C LEU A 104 0.81 -14.62 -15.47
N LYS A 105 -0.08 -13.82 -14.90
CA LYS A 105 -1.50 -14.08 -14.88
C LYS A 105 -2.14 -14.03 -16.29
N SER A 106 -1.81 -12.99 -17.06
CA SER A 106 -2.36 -12.81 -18.41
C SER A 106 -1.80 -13.81 -19.43
N SER A 107 -0.61 -14.36 -19.18
CA SER A 107 0.06 -15.34 -20.05
C SER A 107 -0.16 -16.79 -19.62
N ARG A 108 -1.01 -17.05 -18.63
CA ARG A 108 -1.22 -18.37 -18.01
C ARG A 108 -1.52 -19.48 -19.02
N ASP A 109 -2.28 -19.15 -20.07
CA ASP A 109 -2.71 -20.11 -21.09
C ASP A 109 -1.72 -20.26 -22.27
N THR A 110 -0.74 -19.38 -22.36
CA THR A 110 0.22 -19.32 -23.49
C THR A 110 1.68 -19.58 -23.08
N LEU A 111 1.95 -19.75 -21.78
CA LEU A 111 3.30 -20.03 -21.30
C LEU A 111 3.73 -21.45 -21.71
N THR A 112 4.52 -21.52 -22.78
CA THR A 112 5.53 -22.55 -22.90
C THR A 112 6.52 -22.40 -21.74
N PRO A 113 7.16 -23.51 -21.26
CA PRO A 113 8.10 -23.43 -20.15
C PRO A 113 9.26 -22.46 -20.50
N CYS A 114 9.06 -21.20 -20.17
CA CYS A 114 10.11 -20.19 -20.20
C CYS A 114 11.03 -20.41 -19.01
N SER A 115 12.35 -20.37 -19.26
CA SER A 115 13.31 -20.37 -18.17
C SER A 115 13.08 -19.13 -17.28
N HIS A 116 13.25 -19.26 -15.97
CA HIS A 116 13.18 -18.14 -15.03
C HIS A 116 14.10 -16.98 -15.46
N GLU A 117 15.22 -17.27 -16.09
CA GLU A 117 16.18 -16.30 -16.60
C GLU A 117 15.59 -15.38 -17.66
N ALA A 118 14.80 -15.92 -18.60
CA ALA A 118 14.17 -15.12 -19.66
C ALA A 118 13.15 -14.11 -19.10
N ILE A 119 12.40 -14.47 -18.04
CA ILE A 119 11.47 -13.58 -17.38
C ILE A 119 12.23 -12.48 -16.61
N LEU A 120 13.26 -12.85 -15.87
CA LEU A 120 14.10 -11.90 -15.14
C LEU A 120 14.77 -10.89 -16.07
N ASP A 121 15.28 -11.34 -17.22
CA ASP A 121 15.89 -10.47 -18.23
C ASP A 121 14.86 -9.52 -18.87
N GLN A 122 13.66 -10.01 -19.15
CA GLN A 122 12.59 -9.20 -19.74
C GLN A 122 12.17 -8.02 -18.84
N PHE A 123 12.21 -8.21 -17.53
CA PHE A 123 11.84 -7.18 -16.56
C PHE A 123 13.04 -6.48 -15.91
N ASP A 124 14.25 -6.76 -16.37
CA ASP A 124 15.49 -6.17 -15.83
C ASP A 124 15.60 -6.30 -14.30
N VAL A 125 15.45 -7.53 -13.82
CA VAL A 125 15.51 -7.85 -12.39
C VAL A 125 16.88 -8.33 -12.00
N ASN A 126 17.49 -7.68 -11.02
CA ASN A 126 18.77 -8.09 -10.47
C ASN A 126 18.59 -9.25 -9.48
N LEU A 127 19.48 -10.26 -9.55
CA LEU A 127 19.48 -11.42 -8.65
C LEU A 127 19.55 -11.05 -7.14
N LYS A 128 20.12 -9.90 -6.82
CA LYS A 128 20.21 -9.40 -5.43
C LYS A 128 18.86 -9.02 -4.83
N ASP A 129 17.91 -8.66 -5.69
CA ASP A 129 16.58 -8.19 -5.27
C ASP A 129 15.50 -9.30 -5.34
N LEU A 130 15.90 -10.53 -5.68
CA LEU A 130 14.96 -11.65 -5.87
C LEU A 130 14.07 -11.93 -4.65
N GLN A 131 14.62 -11.87 -3.43
CA GLN A 131 13.85 -12.15 -2.22
C GLN A 131 12.79 -11.07 -1.97
N LEU A 132 13.12 -9.81 -2.20
CA LEU A 132 12.19 -8.70 -2.08
C LEU A 132 11.13 -8.76 -3.19
N LEU A 133 11.55 -9.08 -4.41
CA LEU A 133 10.65 -9.28 -5.54
C LEU A 133 9.66 -10.40 -5.28
N ASP A 134 10.11 -11.56 -4.81
CA ASP A 134 9.29 -12.73 -4.49
C ASP A 134 8.23 -12.39 -3.44
N ARG A 135 8.62 -11.71 -2.36
CA ARG A 135 7.71 -11.23 -1.33
C ARG A 135 6.67 -10.27 -1.88
N ASN A 136 7.07 -9.30 -2.69
CA ASN A 136 6.17 -8.31 -3.27
C ASN A 136 5.23 -8.94 -4.30
N MET A 137 5.70 -9.92 -5.07
CA MET A 137 4.86 -10.72 -5.97
C MET A 137 3.80 -11.53 -5.22
N MET A 138 4.16 -12.15 -4.09
CA MET A 138 3.19 -12.83 -3.23
C MET A 138 2.09 -11.88 -2.74
N LEU A 139 2.45 -10.67 -2.33
CA LEU A 139 1.48 -9.66 -1.90
C LEU A 139 0.55 -9.24 -3.05
N CYS A 140 1.10 -9.00 -4.25
CA CYS A 140 0.31 -8.67 -5.43
C CYS A 140 -0.67 -9.80 -5.78
N LEU A 141 -0.20 -11.04 -5.83
CA LEU A 141 -1.04 -12.21 -6.15
C LEU A 141 -2.13 -12.45 -5.09
N ALA A 142 -1.82 -12.30 -3.82
CA ALA A 142 -2.77 -12.45 -2.73
C ALA A 142 -3.90 -11.40 -2.80
N HIS A 143 -3.60 -10.16 -3.17
CA HIS A 143 -4.60 -9.12 -3.37
C HIS A 143 -5.44 -9.31 -4.63
N GLU A 144 -4.86 -9.81 -5.71
CA GLU A 144 -5.61 -10.11 -6.94
C GLU A 144 -6.56 -11.30 -6.76
N ASP A 145 -6.18 -12.31 -5.99
CA ASP A 145 -7.00 -13.50 -5.74
C ASP A 145 -8.23 -13.20 -4.86
N VAL A 146 -8.17 -12.20 -3.99
CA VAL A 146 -9.32 -11.75 -3.19
C VAL A 146 -10.43 -11.14 -4.05
N THR A 147 -10.09 -10.57 -5.20
CA THR A 147 -11.08 -9.98 -6.13
C THR A 147 -11.71 -11.01 -7.06
N THR A 148 -11.07 -12.15 -7.29
CA THR A 148 -11.59 -13.29 -8.07
C THR A 148 -12.01 -14.40 -7.11
N SER A 149 -13.18 -14.25 -6.52
CA SER A 149 -13.92 -15.23 -5.71
C SER A 149 -13.28 -16.62 -5.55
N TRP A 150 -12.31 -16.75 -4.67
CA TRP A 150 -11.98 -18.01 -4.05
C TRP A 150 -13.07 -18.29 -3.01
N ASN A 151 -14.19 -18.80 -3.48
CA ASN A 151 -15.24 -19.25 -2.59
C ASN A 151 -14.92 -20.68 -2.12
N LEU A 152 -13.80 -20.83 -1.42
CA LEU A 152 -13.42 -22.10 -0.79
C LEU A 152 -14.47 -22.57 0.23
N LEU A 153 -15.28 -21.64 0.76
CA LEU A 153 -16.36 -21.94 1.68
C LEU A 153 -17.70 -22.16 0.96
N GLY A 154 -17.86 -21.67 -0.27
CA GLY A 154 -19.07 -21.90 -1.08
C GLY A 154 -19.18 -23.30 -1.65
N SER A 155 -18.07 -24.03 -1.80
CA SER A 155 -18.08 -25.42 -2.27
C SER A 155 -18.45 -26.45 -1.17
N LEU A 156 -18.58 -26.01 0.09
CA LEU A 156 -18.96 -26.88 1.22
C LEU A 156 -20.44 -26.79 1.59
N SER A 157 -21.23 -25.94 0.93
CA SER A 157 -22.66 -25.77 1.24
C SER A 157 -23.63 -26.50 0.29
N GLU A 158 -23.10 -27.24 -0.68
CA GLU A 158 -23.93 -28.14 -1.54
C GLU A 158 -23.53 -29.60 -1.34
N LYS A 159 -23.92 -30.17 -0.20
CA LYS A 159 -24.20 -31.60 -0.06
C LYS A 159 -25.12 -31.83 1.12
#